data_9841843102950f422af1e6dd0c336d24
#
_entry.id   9841843102950f422af1e6dd0c336d24
#
_cell.length_a   1.000
_cell.length_b   1.000
_cell.length_c   1.000
_cell.angle_alpha   90.00
_cell.angle_beta   90.00
_cell.angle_gamma   90.00
#
_symmetry.space_group_name_H-M   'P 1'
#
loop_
_entity.id
_entity.type
_entity.pdbx_description
1 polymer ?
#
loop_
_entity_poly.entity_id
_entity_poly.type
_entity_poly.pdbx_seq_one_letter_code
_entity_poly.pdbx_strand_id
1 'polypeptide(L)'
;VADVRDFGDAAKQAIEMAKNAGAVNPVIAVEGLPKHESFQEALSVAYLSACQSLWKPLEGREVVGEEKLEPVKTIGLLDPDNRLDINYLAAVESGRRLARDLCGTEPERMAPPKFAEYCEDAFKGSDVKVTVESDRADLEQKYPLLAAVARASQSVTRHQPRVVHLTYEGEGPIEQTLMFVGKAVTYDTGGADLKVGGHMAGMSRDKGGAAAVAGFMKTVAELKPKGIKVIGAIGAVRNSIGADCFVADEIITAHSGKRVRIGNTDAEGRLVMCDLLSHCRAQATNEANSQLFTIATLTGHAALTAGPYTIFVENAPARNNKLASNLQASGEIWGDCAEISRPRREDWKIIRPRSEADDLLSSNNGASVSVARGHQFPMTFLSVASGLDEHGQYSDKPLPYCHIDIAGSGVESGDWQHDKPTAAPVVALAGHFLKD
;
A
#
# COMPACT_ATOMS: atom_id res chain seq x y z
N VAL A 1 5.80 -23.73 18.57
CA VAL A 1 6.47 -22.43 18.60
C VAL A 1 5.39 -21.40 18.77
N ALA A 2 5.48 -20.60 19.82
CA ALA A 2 4.52 -19.51 20.02
C ALA A 2 4.92 -18.33 19.14
N ASP A 3 3.92 -17.74 18.50
CA ASP A 3 4.01 -16.56 17.66
C ASP A 3 3.08 -15.49 18.24
N VAL A 4 3.44 -14.23 18.16
CA VAL A 4 2.60 -13.14 18.69
C VAL A 4 1.21 -13.13 18.06
N ARG A 5 1.08 -13.59 16.82
CA ARG A 5 -0.20 -13.73 16.09
C ARG A 5 -1.14 -14.77 16.69
N ASP A 6 -0.64 -15.74 17.47
CA ASP A 6 -1.49 -16.71 18.20
C ASP A 6 -2.46 -15.97 19.14
N PHE A 7 -2.02 -14.87 19.77
CA PHE A 7 -2.88 -14.00 20.58
C PHE A 7 -3.92 -13.26 19.75
N GLY A 8 -3.55 -12.86 18.56
CA GLY A 8 -4.46 -12.26 17.59
C GLY A 8 -5.55 -13.24 17.12
N ASP A 9 -5.16 -14.47 16.78
CA ASP A 9 -6.10 -15.50 16.34
C ASP A 9 -7.05 -15.93 17.45
N ALA A 10 -6.57 -16.03 18.68
CA ALA A 10 -7.42 -16.27 19.84
C ALA A 10 -8.41 -15.13 20.06
N ALA A 11 -7.96 -13.87 19.91
CA ALA A 11 -8.81 -12.70 20.06
C ALA A 11 -9.87 -12.60 18.95
N LYS A 12 -9.55 -12.94 17.69
CA LYS A 12 -10.51 -13.04 16.59
C LYS A 12 -11.64 -14.01 16.93
N GLN A 13 -11.30 -15.20 17.42
CA GLN A 13 -12.30 -16.21 17.82
C GLN A 13 -13.13 -15.73 19.01
N ALA A 14 -12.50 -15.20 20.03
CA ALA A 14 -13.19 -14.74 21.24
C ALA A 14 -14.18 -13.60 20.95
N ILE A 15 -13.77 -12.61 20.14
CA ILE A 15 -14.63 -11.46 19.82
C ILE A 15 -15.83 -11.87 18.96
N GLU A 16 -15.65 -12.82 18.03
CA GLU A 16 -16.77 -13.37 17.23
C GLU A 16 -17.75 -14.14 18.12
N MET A 17 -17.27 -14.93 19.08
CA MET A 17 -18.13 -15.61 20.06
C MET A 17 -18.91 -14.61 20.91
N ALA A 18 -18.26 -13.57 21.42
CA ALA A 18 -18.89 -12.53 22.21
C ALA A 18 -19.96 -11.77 21.41
N LYS A 19 -19.66 -11.40 20.16
CA LYS A 19 -20.62 -10.76 19.24
C LYS A 19 -21.83 -11.65 19.00
N ASN A 20 -21.63 -12.95 18.74
CA ASN A 20 -22.71 -13.90 18.49
C ASN A 20 -23.55 -14.17 19.75
N ALA A 21 -23.00 -13.98 20.93
CA ALA A 21 -23.73 -14.00 22.20
C ALA A 21 -24.45 -12.66 22.52
N GLY A 22 -24.35 -11.67 21.64
CA GLY A 22 -25.02 -10.38 21.77
C GLY A 22 -24.24 -9.33 22.59
N ALA A 23 -22.95 -9.54 22.83
CA ALA A 23 -22.12 -8.54 23.51
C ALA A 23 -21.94 -7.30 22.63
N VAL A 24 -22.25 -6.13 23.20
CA VAL A 24 -22.11 -4.83 22.53
C VAL A 24 -20.81 -4.14 22.93
N ASN A 25 -20.35 -4.35 24.16
CA ASN A 25 -19.14 -3.76 24.73
C ASN A 25 -18.27 -4.85 25.40
N PRO A 26 -17.71 -5.80 24.64
CA PRO A 26 -16.87 -6.84 25.20
C PRO A 26 -15.55 -6.28 25.74
N VAL A 27 -14.96 -7.00 26.70
CA VAL A 27 -13.63 -6.72 27.23
C VAL A 27 -12.70 -7.89 26.91
N ILE A 28 -11.56 -7.61 26.31
CA ILE A 28 -10.49 -8.58 26.05
C ILE A 28 -9.55 -8.61 27.26
N ALA A 29 -9.34 -9.79 27.82
CA ALA A 29 -8.32 -10.07 28.82
C ALA A 29 -7.41 -11.17 28.28
N VAL A 30 -6.11 -10.95 28.33
CA VAL A 30 -5.11 -11.95 27.91
C VAL A 30 -4.33 -12.37 29.15
N GLU A 31 -4.42 -13.65 29.49
CA GLU A 31 -3.70 -14.23 30.61
C GLU A 31 -2.47 -15.03 30.13
N GLY A 32 -1.46 -15.14 30.96
CA GLY A 32 -0.30 -15.97 30.68
C GLY A 32 0.61 -15.43 29.57
N LEU A 33 0.70 -14.13 29.40
CA LEU A 33 1.61 -13.50 28.44
C LEU A 33 3.05 -13.91 28.71
N PRO A 34 3.78 -14.40 27.68
CA PRO A 34 5.20 -14.72 27.82
C PRO A 34 6.01 -13.44 28.16
N LYS A 35 7.05 -13.63 28.98
CA LYS A 35 7.94 -12.50 29.38
C LYS A 35 9.07 -12.23 28.40
N HIS A 36 8.96 -12.67 27.15
CA HIS A 36 9.96 -12.46 26.11
C HIS A 36 9.61 -11.21 25.28
N GLU A 37 10.61 -10.49 24.81
CA GLU A 37 10.44 -9.25 24.02
C GLU A 37 9.57 -9.42 22.77
N SER A 38 9.62 -10.59 22.12
CA SER A 38 8.76 -10.90 20.95
C SER A 38 7.25 -10.83 21.26
N PHE A 39 6.84 -10.81 22.52
CA PHE A 39 5.44 -10.77 22.94
C PHE A 39 5.06 -9.47 23.65
N GLN A 40 5.94 -8.47 23.61
CA GLN A 40 5.67 -7.20 24.29
C GLN A 40 4.39 -6.52 23.78
N GLU A 41 4.02 -6.71 22.51
CA GLU A 41 2.83 -6.15 21.89
C GLU A 41 1.67 -7.16 21.76
N ALA A 42 1.74 -8.32 22.41
CA ALA A 42 0.73 -9.37 22.25
C ALA A 42 -0.71 -8.89 22.55
N LEU A 43 -0.91 -8.02 23.55
CA LEU A 43 -2.22 -7.47 23.87
C LEU A 43 -2.67 -6.47 22.81
N SER A 44 -1.75 -5.68 22.27
CA SER A 44 -2.00 -4.77 21.13
C SER A 44 -2.40 -5.57 19.88
N VAL A 45 -1.68 -6.65 19.59
CA VAL A 45 -1.98 -7.57 18.47
C VAL A 45 -3.34 -8.22 18.64
N ALA A 46 -3.69 -8.66 19.86
CA ALA A 46 -5.01 -9.21 20.18
C ALA A 46 -6.13 -8.21 19.87
N TYR A 47 -5.98 -6.96 20.33
CA TYR A 47 -6.94 -5.89 20.04
C TYR A 47 -7.08 -5.62 18.54
N LEU A 48 -5.98 -5.37 17.84
CA LEU A 48 -5.98 -5.06 16.42
C LEU A 48 -6.57 -6.22 15.58
N SER A 49 -6.35 -7.46 16.00
CA SER A 49 -6.92 -8.64 15.35
C SER A 49 -8.42 -8.79 15.59
N ALA A 50 -8.89 -8.46 16.80
CA ALA A 50 -10.33 -8.41 17.10
C ALA A 50 -11.04 -7.35 16.23
N CYS A 51 -10.45 -6.16 16.07
CA CYS A 51 -10.97 -5.12 15.18
C CYS A 51 -11.01 -5.60 13.72
N GLN A 52 -9.97 -6.30 13.25
CA GLN A 52 -9.93 -6.91 11.91
C GLN A 52 -11.09 -7.89 11.69
N SER A 53 -11.39 -8.72 12.67
CA SER A 53 -12.50 -9.69 12.58
C SER A 53 -13.86 -9.01 12.47
N LEU A 54 -14.09 -7.95 13.24
CA LEU A 54 -15.37 -7.26 13.30
C LEU A 54 -15.67 -6.37 12.10
N TRP A 55 -14.64 -5.95 11.34
CA TRP A 55 -14.86 -5.09 10.18
C TRP A 55 -15.74 -5.75 9.13
N LYS A 56 -16.66 -4.98 8.56
CA LYS A 56 -17.55 -5.38 7.45
C LYS A 56 -17.35 -4.46 6.25
N PRO A 57 -17.52 -4.98 5.00
CA PRO A 57 -17.40 -4.18 3.79
C PRO A 57 -18.29 -2.92 3.81
N LEU A 58 -17.75 -1.80 3.30
CA LEU A 58 -18.44 -0.51 3.27
C LEU A 58 -19.80 -0.60 2.58
N GLU A 59 -19.85 -1.21 1.40
CA GLU A 59 -21.10 -1.39 0.64
C GLU A 59 -22.15 -2.19 1.41
N GLY A 60 -21.73 -3.17 2.21
CA GLY A 60 -22.64 -3.91 3.10
C GLY A 60 -23.20 -3.00 4.20
N ARG A 61 -22.35 -2.18 4.82
CA ARG A 61 -22.75 -1.21 5.86
C ARG A 61 -23.70 -0.15 5.31
N GLU A 62 -23.48 0.33 4.08
CA GLU A 62 -24.34 1.32 3.41
C GLU A 62 -25.72 0.75 3.07
N VAL A 63 -25.81 -0.52 2.65
CA VAL A 63 -27.07 -1.16 2.23
C VAL A 63 -27.88 -1.70 3.41
N VAL A 64 -27.22 -2.39 4.34
CA VAL A 64 -27.86 -3.10 5.45
C VAL A 64 -28.00 -2.23 6.71
N GLY A 65 -27.11 -1.28 6.86
CA GLY A 65 -26.94 -0.43 8.05
C GLY A 65 -25.80 -0.89 8.94
N GLU A 66 -24.97 0.06 9.33
CA GLU A 66 -23.77 -0.19 10.15
C GLU A 66 -24.10 -0.85 11.49
N GLU A 67 -25.14 -0.35 12.19
CA GLU A 67 -25.54 -0.88 13.51
C GLU A 67 -25.91 -2.35 13.47
N LYS A 68 -26.44 -2.83 12.34
CA LYS A 68 -26.84 -4.23 12.18
C LYS A 68 -25.65 -5.13 11.87
N LEU A 69 -24.71 -4.64 11.04
CA LEU A 69 -23.55 -5.43 10.62
C LEU A 69 -22.39 -5.37 11.61
N GLU A 70 -22.22 -4.26 12.30
CA GLU A 70 -21.17 -4.01 13.30
C GLU A 70 -21.82 -3.67 14.66
N PRO A 71 -22.43 -4.65 15.34
CA PRO A 71 -23.15 -4.43 16.59
C PRO A 71 -22.24 -4.15 17.79
N VAL A 72 -20.96 -4.53 17.72
CA VAL A 72 -19.98 -4.22 18.76
C VAL A 72 -19.60 -2.75 18.69
N LYS A 73 -19.86 -1.99 19.75
CA LYS A 73 -19.65 -0.53 19.78
C LYS A 73 -18.29 -0.17 20.35
N THR A 74 -17.82 -0.88 21.38
CA THR A 74 -16.53 -0.66 22.01
C THR A 74 -15.86 -1.99 22.35
N ILE A 75 -14.54 -1.99 22.32
CA ILE A 75 -13.74 -3.10 22.85
C ILE A 75 -12.91 -2.56 24.00
N GLY A 76 -13.17 -3.07 25.21
CA GLY A 76 -12.34 -2.81 26.37
C GLY A 76 -11.10 -3.72 26.38
N LEU A 77 -10.02 -3.26 26.99
CA LEU A 77 -8.79 -4.04 27.20
C LEU A 77 -8.48 -4.07 28.69
N LEU A 78 -8.29 -5.27 29.24
CA LEU A 78 -7.81 -5.43 30.61
C LEU A 78 -6.28 -5.37 30.60
N ASP A 79 -5.73 -4.25 31.06
CA ASP A 79 -4.30 -3.99 31.14
C ASP A 79 -3.89 -3.60 32.56
N PRO A 80 -3.74 -4.59 33.46
CA PRO A 80 -3.44 -4.32 34.86
C PRO A 80 -2.06 -3.66 35.09
N ASP A 81 -1.16 -3.84 34.13
CA ASP A 81 0.21 -3.32 34.20
C ASP A 81 0.35 -1.94 33.52
N ASN A 82 -0.75 -1.41 32.94
CA ASN A 82 -0.80 -0.13 32.22
C ASN A 82 0.28 0.00 31.14
N ARG A 83 0.42 -1.05 30.30
CA ARG A 83 1.43 -1.12 29.23
C ARG A 83 0.96 -0.60 27.88
N LEU A 84 -0.37 -0.44 27.71
CA LEU A 84 -0.98 -0.06 26.44
C LEU A 84 -1.06 1.46 26.29
N ASP A 85 -0.67 1.93 25.12
CA ASP A 85 -1.06 3.24 24.62
C ASP A 85 -2.36 3.12 23.83
N ILE A 86 -3.47 3.43 24.48
CA ILE A 86 -4.81 3.33 23.89
C ILE A 86 -4.99 4.34 22.76
N ASN A 87 -4.39 5.52 22.86
CA ASN A 87 -4.47 6.54 21.82
C ASN A 87 -3.73 6.08 20.56
N TYR A 88 -2.55 5.51 20.74
CA TYR A 88 -1.80 4.92 19.65
C TYR A 88 -2.58 3.79 18.95
N LEU A 89 -3.14 2.86 19.73
CA LEU A 89 -3.90 1.73 19.18
C LEU A 89 -5.16 2.20 18.43
N ALA A 90 -5.87 3.20 18.98
CA ALA A 90 -7.04 3.78 18.33
C ALA A 90 -6.66 4.48 17.00
N ALA A 91 -5.55 5.21 16.97
CA ALA A 91 -5.04 5.87 15.77
C ALA A 91 -4.63 4.85 14.69
N VAL A 92 -3.91 3.79 15.07
CA VAL A 92 -3.53 2.70 14.15
C VAL A 92 -4.77 2.02 13.58
N GLU A 93 -5.76 1.70 14.41
CA GLU A 93 -6.99 1.06 13.95
C GLU A 93 -7.84 1.99 13.08
N SER A 94 -7.90 3.28 13.37
CA SER A 94 -8.54 4.29 12.51
C SER A 94 -7.92 4.27 11.10
N GLY A 95 -6.60 4.25 11.01
CA GLY A 95 -5.87 4.13 9.74
C GLY A 95 -6.14 2.81 9.03
N ARG A 96 -6.12 1.69 9.76
CA ARG A 96 -6.41 0.36 9.18
C ARG A 96 -7.84 0.25 8.68
N ARG A 97 -8.81 0.82 9.40
CA ARG A 97 -10.21 0.84 8.97
C ARG A 97 -10.36 1.60 7.66
N LEU A 98 -9.76 2.80 7.55
CA LEU A 98 -9.75 3.56 6.29
C LEU A 98 -9.13 2.74 5.16
N ALA A 99 -8.00 2.09 5.39
CA ALA A 99 -7.35 1.24 4.40
C ALA A 99 -8.24 0.07 3.96
N ARG A 100 -8.92 -0.60 4.90
CA ARG A 100 -9.83 -1.69 4.57
C ARG A 100 -11.03 -1.22 3.76
N ASP A 101 -11.61 -0.07 4.10
CA ASP A 101 -12.73 0.52 3.38
C ASP A 101 -12.33 0.87 1.94
N LEU A 102 -11.19 1.56 1.74
CA LEU A 102 -10.68 1.89 0.43
C LEU A 102 -10.36 0.64 -0.41
N CYS A 103 -9.67 -0.35 0.18
CA CYS A 103 -9.24 -1.55 -0.54
C CYS A 103 -10.42 -2.48 -0.84
N GLY A 104 -11.28 -2.73 0.15
CA GLY A 104 -12.31 -3.79 0.08
C GLY A 104 -13.57 -3.43 -0.67
N THR A 105 -13.82 -2.14 -0.93
CA THR A 105 -15.03 -1.68 -1.59
C THR A 105 -15.01 -2.01 -3.09
N GLU A 106 -16.16 -2.40 -3.61
CA GLU A 106 -16.35 -2.84 -5.00
C GLU A 106 -15.97 -1.73 -6.01
N PRO A 107 -15.65 -2.09 -7.28
CA PRO A 107 -14.96 -1.19 -8.21
C PRO A 107 -15.77 -0.01 -8.73
N GLU A 108 -17.10 -0.05 -8.73
CA GLU A 108 -17.92 1.09 -9.15
C GLU A 108 -18.13 2.08 -7.99
N ARG A 109 -18.39 1.56 -6.77
CA ARG A 109 -18.51 2.39 -5.55
C ARG A 109 -17.16 3.05 -5.20
N MET A 110 -16.03 2.40 -5.49
CA MET A 110 -14.68 2.90 -5.23
C MET A 110 -13.87 3.11 -6.53
N ALA A 111 -14.54 3.55 -7.60
CA ALA A 111 -13.90 4.00 -8.83
C ALA A 111 -12.97 5.21 -8.56
N PRO A 112 -12.02 5.57 -9.45
CA PRO A 112 -10.99 6.56 -9.12
C PRO A 112 -11.50 7.89 -8.59
N PRO A 113 -12.58 8.51 -9.12
CA PRO A 113 -13.15 9.73 -8.52
C PRO A 113 -13.69 9.50 -7.11
N LYS A 114 -14.36 8.37 -6.87
CA LYS A 114 -14.91 8.02 -5.55
C LYS A 114 -13.82 7.68 -4.52
N PHE A 115 -12.73 7.10 -4.96
CA PHE A 115 -11.55 6.89 -4.12
C PHE A 115 -10.98 8.24 -3.64
N ALA A 116 -10.86 9.21 -4.54
CA ALA A 116 -10.39 10.56 -4.20
C ALA A 116 -11.35 11.26 -3.24
N GLU A 117 -12.66 11.26 -3.51
CA GLU A 117 -13.69 11.81 -2.62
C GLU A 117 -13.64 11.19 -1.22
N TYR A 118 -13.47 9.86 -1.13
CA TYR A 118 -13.37 9.17 0.16
C TYR A 118 -12.13 9.59 0.94
N CYS A 119 -11.00 9.82 0.26
CA CYS A 119 -9.80 10.39 0.88
C CYS A 119 -10.05 11.81 1.37
N GLU A 120 -10.65 12.70 0.55
CA GLU A 120 -10.97 14.07 0.97
C GLU A 120 -11.83 14.09 2.23
N ASP A 121 -12.87 13.25 2.28
CA ASP A 121 -13.76 13.15 3.44
C ASP A 121 -13.04 12.59 4.69
N ALA A 122 -12.20 11.58 4.51
CA ALA A 122 -11.47 10.94 5.62
C ALA A 122 -10.49 11.87 6.34
N PHE A 123 -9.95 12.86 5.63
CA PHE A 123 -8.97 13.81 6.18
C PHE A 123 -9.57 15.19 6.50
N LYS A 124 -10.87 15.38 6.28
CA LYS A 124 -11.56 16.65 6.56
C LYS A 124 -11.41 17.05 8.03
N GLY A 125 -10.91 18.26 8.25
CA GLY A 125 -10.68 18.78 9.62
C GLY A 125 -9.43 18.23 10.32
N SER A 126 -8.59 17.43 9.63
CA SER A 126 -7.28 17.00 10.13
C SER A 126 -6.16 17.95 9.68
N ASP A 127 -4.95 17.71 10.20
CA ASP A 127 -3.75 18.47 9.80
C ASP A 127 -3.12 17.93 8.49
N VAL A 128 -3.73 16.93 7.86
CA VAL A 128 -3.31 16.42 6.55
C VAL A 128 -3.95 17.26 5.45
N LYS A 129 -3.13 17.90 4.65
CA LYS A 129 -3.58 18.58 3.43
C LYS A 129 -3.83 17.57 2.33
N VAL A 130 -5.03 17.59 1.76
CA VAL A 130 -5.41 16.79 0.60
C VAL A 130 -5.48 17.66 -0.65
N THR A 131 -4.89 17.19 -1.74
CA THR A 131 -4.99 17.82 -3.06
C THR A 131 -5.28 16.76 -4.11
N VAL A 132 -6.26 17.00 -4.98
CA VAL A 132 -6.66 16.06 -6.03
C VAL A 132 -6.44 16.71 -7.41
N GLU A 133 -5.66 16.03 -8.25
CA GLU A 133 -5.47 16.41 -9.64
C GLU A 133 -6.36 15.52 -10.52
N SER A 134 -7.10 16.15 -11.44
CA SER A 134 -8.10 15.48 -12.29
C SER A 134 -8.16 16.01 -13.72
N ASP A 135 -7.51 17.13 -14.02
CA ASP A 135 -7.48 17.66 -15.39
C ASP A 135 -6.69 16.72 -16.30
N ARG A 136 -7.29 16.36 -17.44
CA ARG A 136 -6.71 15.40 -18.36
C ARG A 136 -5.35 15.85 -18.90
N ALA A 137 -5.26 17.08 -19.35
CA ALA A 137 -4.05 17.61 -19.98
C ALA A 137 -2.91 17.71 -18.96
N ASP A 138 -3.22 18.14 -17.73
CA ASP A 138 -2.28 18.17 -16.63
C ASP A 138 -1.76 16.76 -16.27
N LEU A 139 -2.66 15.77 -16.20
CA LEU A 139 -2.29 14.39 -15.91
C LEU A 139 -1.42 13.78 -17.01
N GLU A 140 -1.77 14.00 -18.28
CA GLU A 140 -0.99 13.54 -19.44
C GLU A 140 0.43 14.18 -19.46
N GLN A 141 0.56 15.42 -19.03
CA GLN A 141 1.84 16.13 -18.98
C GLN A 141 2.69 15.71 -17.77
N LYS A 142 2.09 15.62 -16.57
CA LYS A 142 2.81 15.37 -15.32
C LYS A 142 3.04 13.87 -15.05
N TYR A 143 2.12 13.02 -15.50
CA TYR A 143 2.08 11.60 -15.20
C TYR A 143 1.81 10.76 -16.46
N PRO A 144 2.66 10.85 -17.50
CA PRO A 144 2.38 10.24 -18.80
C PRO A 144 2.21 8.73 -18.78
N LEU A 145 2.94 8.00 -17.93
CA LEU A 145 2.79 6.55 -17.78
C LEU A 145 1.47 6.18 -17.11
N LEU A 146 1.08 6.90 -16.04
CA LEU A 146 -0.22 6.74 -15.38
C LEU A 146 -1.36 7.06 -16.35
N ALA A 147 -1.24 8.16 -17.10
CA ALA A 147 -2.24 8.57 -18.08
C ALA A 147 -2.42 7.54 -19.19
N ALA A 148 -1.34 6.88 -19.63
CA ALA A 148 -1.41 5.80 -20.61
C ALA A 148 -2.22 4.60 -20.09
N VAL A 149 -2.01 4.16 -18.85
CA VAL A 149 -2.82 3.10 -18.23
C VAL A 149 -4.30 3.49 -18.17
N ALA A 150 -4.61 4.75 -17.89
CA ALA A 150 -5.98 5.25 -17.78
C ALA A 150 -6.67 5.49 -19.13
N ARG A 151 -5.97 5.43 -20.25
CA ARG A 151 -6.51 5.83 -21.58
C ARG A 151 -7.85 5.16 -21.91
N ALA A 152 -7.93 3.83 -21.71
CA ALA A 152 -9.15 3.07 -22.04
C ALA A 152 -10.37 3.49 -21.20
N SER A 153 -10.16 4.00 -19.99
CA SER A 153 -11.24 4.41 -19.08
C SER A 153 -11.58 5.89 -19.15
N GLN A 154 -10.78 6.69 -19.88
CA GLN A 154 -10.88 8.15 -19.90
C GLN A 154 -12.23 8.67 -20.46
N SER A 155 -12.84 7.95 -21.39
CA SER A 155 -14.15 8.31 -21.96
C SER A 155 -15.33 8.07 -21.01
N VAL A 156 -15.11 7.33 -19.92
CA VAL A 156 -16.14 7.01 -18.91
C VAL A 156 -15.93 7.92 -17.71
N THR A 157 -16.74 8.95 -17.55
CA THR A 157 -16.56 9.99 -16.51
C THR A 157 -16.33 9.44 -15.12
N ARG A 158 -17.09 8.40 -14.71
CA ARG A 158 -16.96 7.77 -13.39
C ARG A 158 -15.68 6.93 -13.21
N HIS A 159 -14.92 6.69 -14.29
CA HIS A 159 -13.66 5.93 -14.25
C HIS A 159 -12.43 6.78 -14.57
N GLN A 160 -12.60 8.08 -14.77
CA GLN A 160 -11.49 8.99 -15.07
C GLN A 160 -10.45 8.99 -13.95
N PRO A 161 -9.16 9.05 -14.29
CA PRO A 161 -8.08 8.98 -13.31
C PRO A 161 -8.09 10.14 -12.32
N ARG A 162 -7.49 9.91 -11.17
CA ARG A 162 -7.20 10.91 -10.13
C ARG A 162 -5.81 10.70 -9.59
N VAL A 163 -5.10 11.80 -9.33
CA VAL A 163 -3.90 11.77 -8.50
C VAL A 163 -4.23 12.49 -7.20
N VAL A 164 -4.04 11.79 -6.08
CA VAL A 164 -4.32 12.31 -4.74
C VAL A 164 -3.00 12.50 -4.00
N HIS A 165 -2.76 13.72 -3.54
CA HIS A 165 -1.63 14.06 -2.69
C HIS A 165 -2.11 14.31 -1.27
N LEU A 166 -1.44 13.66 -0.32
CA LEU A 166 -1.66 13.78 1.11
C LEU A 166 -0.37 14.32 1.73
N THR A 167 -0.42 15.42 2.45
CA THR A 167 0.77 16.01 3.08
C THR A 167 0.49 16.35 4.53
N TYR A 168 1.31 15.80 5.40
CA TYR A 168 1.38 16.15 6.82
C TYR A 168 2.75 16.77 7.11
N GLU A 169 2.75 17.83 7.88
CA GLU A 169 3.97 18.47 8.36
C GLU A 169 3.84 18.69 9.87
N GLY A 170 4.64 17.96 10.63
CA GLY A 170 4.60 17.98 12.09
C GLY A 170 5.17 19.29 12.68
N GLU A 171 4.82 19.58 13.92
CA GLU A 171 5.35 20.74 14.64
C GLU A 171 6.87 20.66 14.83
N GLY A 172 7.52 21.82 14.79
CA GLY A 172 8.96 21.97 15.02
C GLY A 172 9.82 21.77 13.75
N PRO A 173 11.14 21.73 13.90
CA PRO A 173 12.05 21.45 12.79
C PRO A 173 11.82 20.05 12.25
N ILE A 174 11.70 19.91 10.93
CA ILE A 174 11.57 18.60 10.28
C ILE A 174 12.92 17.90 10.27
N GLU A 175 13.01 16.79 10.94
CA GLU A 175 14.22 15.96 11.05
C GLU A 175 14.20 14.78 10.06
N GLN A 176 12.99 14.34 9.65
CA GLN A 176 12.78 13.22 8.74
C GLN A 176 11.60 13.47 7.82
N THR A 177 11.74 13.05 6.56
CA THR A 177 10.66 13.09 5.57
C THR A 177 10.40 11.69 5.03
N LEU A 178 9.17 11.23 5.12
CA LEU A 178 8.71 9.95 4.56
C LEU A 178 7.83 10.22 3.34
N MET A 179 8.14 9.58 2.22
CA MET A 179 7.40 9.75 0.97
C MET A 179 6.88 8.40 0.49
N PHE A 180 5.56 8.25 0.45
CA PHE A 180 4.89 7.03 0.05
C PHE A 180 4.17 7.21 -1.28
N VAL A 181 4.42 6.33 -2.23
CA VAL A 181 3.67 6.24 -3.48
C VAL A 181 2.81 4.99 -3.46
N GLY A 182 1.50 5.14 -3.62
CA GLY A 182 0.53 4.07 -3.54
C GLY A 182 -0.10 3.72 -4.89
N LYS A 183 -0.11 2.44 -5.23
CA LYS A 183 -0.85 1.92 -6.38
C LYS A 183 -2.35 1.88 -6.03
N ALA A 184 -3.18 2.60 -6.81
CA ALA A 184 -4.63 2.54 -6.73
C ALA A 184 -5.24 2.14 -8.08
N VAL A 185 -4.95 0.94 -8.56
CA VAL A 185 -5.68 0.38 -9.68
C VAL A 185 -7.03 -0.12 -9.16
N THR A 186 -8.08 0.68 -9.37
CA THR A 186 -9.41 0.43 -8.78
C THR A 186 -10.08 -0.82 -9.32
N TYR A 187 -9.74 -1.21 -10.54
CA TYR A 187 -9.96 -2.51 -11.12
C TYR A 187 -8.93 -2.80 -12.22
N ASP A 188 -8.37 -4.00 -12.19
CA ASP A 188 -7.36 -4.43 -13.17
C ASP A 188 -7.90 -5.57 -14.05
N THR A 189 -8.17 -5.25 -15.31
CA THR A 189 -8.56 -6.26 -16.31
C THR A 189 -7.35 -6.93 -16.97
N GLY A 190 -6.13 -6.41 -16.74
CA GLY A 190 -4.92 -6.71 -17.48
C GLY A 190 -4.71 -5.79 -18.70
N GLY A 191 -5.70 -5.00 -19.04
CA GLY A 191 -5.67 -4.20 -20.28
C GLY A 191 -5.75 -5.07 -21.53
N ALA A 192 -4.95 -4.76 -22.56
CA ALA A 192 -4.88 -5.55 -23.78
C ALA A 192 -4.35 -6.98 -23.53
N ASP A 193 -3.47 -7.16 -22.55
CA ASP A 193 -3.05 -8.47 -22.02
C ASP A 193 -4.06 -8.99 -21.00
N LEU A 194 -5.27 -9.25 -21.46
CA LEU A 194 -6.45 -9.56 -20.63
C LEU A 194 -6.21 -10.72 -19.67
N LYS A 195 -6.58 -10.52 -18.41
CA LYS A 195 -6.59 -11.59 -17.41
C LYS A 195 -7.64 -12.64 -17.75
N VAL A 196 -7.18 -13.87 -17.98
CA VAL A 196 -8.01 -15.03 -18.35
C VAL A 196 -7.89 -16.14 -17.31
N GLY A 197 -8.69 -17.20 -17.42
CA GLY A 197 -8.58 -18.36 -16.56
C GLY A 197 -9.03 -18.11 -15.11
N GLY A 198 -9.93 -17.16 -14.88
CA GLY A 198 -10.47 -16.86 -13.54
C GLY A 198 -9.63 -15.87 -12.71
N HIS A 199 -8.58 -15.30 -13.27
CA HIS A 199 -7.67 -14.39 -12.55
C HIS A 199 -8.16 -12.94 -12.46
N MET A 200 -9.32 -12.61 -13.03
CA MET A 200 -9.85 -11.24 -13.00
C MET A 200 -10.70 -10.95 -11.75
N ALA A 201 -11.50 -11.91 -11.29
CA ALA A 201 -12.31 -11.74 -10.10
C ALA A 201 -11.41 -11.45 -8.87
N GLY A 202 -11.78 -10.46 -8.07
CA GLY A 202 -10.98 -9.99 -6.93
C GLY A 202 -10.02 -8.84 -7.28
N MET A 203 -9.86 -8.47 -8.55
CA MET A 203 -8.99 -7.36 -8.97
C MET A 203 -9.51 -5.97 -8.54
N SER A 204 -10.67 -5.87 -7.93
CA SER A 204 -11.12 -4.68 -7.21
C SER A 204 -10.21 -4.29 -6.03
N ARG A 205 -9.39 -5.22 -5.53
CA ARG A 205 -8.45 -4.98 -4.43
C ARG A 205 -7.07 -4.52 -4.88
N ASP A 206 -6.88 -4.33 -6.16
CA ASP A 206 -5.61 -3.87 -6.75
C ASP A 206 -5.30 -2.39 -6.46
N LYS A 207 -6.02 -1.84 -5.51
CA LYS A 207 -5.84 -0.52 -4.89
C LYS A 207 -5.33 -0.62 -3.44
N GLY A 208 -4.94 -1.82 -3.00
CA GLY A 208 -4.48 -2.07 -1.63
C GLY A 208 -3.24 -1.27 -1.24
N GLY A 209 -2.33 -1.01 -2.19
CA GLY A 209 -1.14 -0.20 -1.94
C GLY A 209 -1.47 1.24 -1.58
N ALA A 210 -2.33 1.88 -2.35
CA ALA A 210 -2.81 3.23 -2.05
C ALA A 210 -3.66 3.29 -0.78
N ALA A 211 -4.46 2.25 -0.55
CA ALA A 211 -5.24 2.11 0.69
C ALA A 211 -4.32 2.07 1.93
N ALA A 212 -3.21 1.34 1.85
CA ALA A 212 -2.21 1.32 2.92
C ALA A 212 -1.54 2.68 3.13
N VAL A 213 -1.22 3.41 2.04
CA VAL A 213 -0.69 4.79 2.14
C VAL A 213 -1.69 5.70 2.83
N ALA A 214 -2.97 5.70 2.41
CA ALA A 214 -4.02 6.50 3.05
C ALA A 214 -4.23 6.10 4.53
N GLY A 215 -4.18 4.80 4.84
CA GLY A 215 -4.28 4.30 6.21
C GLY A 215 -3.13 4.76 7.11
N PHE A 216 -1.90 4.70 6.62
CA PHE A 216 -0.75 5.22 7.35
C PHE A 216 -0.87 6.73 7.56
N MET A 217 -1.25 7.49 6.53
CA MET A 217 -1.51 8.94 6.64
C MET A 217 -2.62 9.26 7.65
N LYS A 218 -3.66 8.42 7.75
CA LYS A 218 -4.73 8.58 8.76
C LYS A 218 -4.19 8.35 10.16
N THR A 219 -3.35 7.34 10.36
CA THR A 219 -2.66 7.12 11.64
C THR A 219 -1.80 8.34 12.02
N VAL A 220 -1.04 8.89 11.06
CA VAL A 220 -0.26 10.13 11.25
C VAL A 220 -1.15 11.30 11.63
N ALA A 221 -2.29 11.48 10.96
CA ALA A 221 -3.25 12.55 11.25
C ALA A 221 -3.80 12.51 12.66
N GLU A 222 -4.02 11.32 13.21
CA GLU A 222 -4.53 11.12 14.57
C GLU A 222 -3.43 11.32 15.64
N LEU A 223 -2.21 10.82 15.38
CA LEU A 223 -1.09 10.86 16.33
C LEU A 223 -0.37 12.21 16.36
N LYS A 224 -0.38 12.93 15.24
CA LYS A 224 0.28 14.25 15.08
C LYS A 224 1.76 14.25 15.51
N PRO A 225 2.59 13.35 14.98
CA PRO A 225 3.99 13.25 15.37
C PRO A 225 4.76 14.54 15.05
N LYS A 226 5.65 14.96 15.96
CA LYS A 226 6.48 16.15 15.78
C LYS A 226 7.75 15.84 14.99
N GLY A 227 8.30 16.85 14.33
CA GLY A 227 9.60 16.74 13.66
C GLY A 227 9.60 15.84 12.40
N ILE A 228 8.46 15.36 11.96
CA ILE A 228 8.32 14.50 10.80
C ILE A 228 7.41 15.13 9.73
N LYS A 229 7.81 14.99 8.49
CA LYS A 229 6.99 15.29 7.32
C LYS A 229 6.62 13.99 6.61
N VAL A 230 5.34 13.82 6.30
CA VAL A 230 4.86 12.62 5.59
C VAL A 230 4.09 13.04 4.35
N ILE A 231 4.46 12.47 3.21
CA ILE A 231 3.86 12.73 1.91
C ILE A 231 3.33 11.40 1.36
N GLY A 232 2.06 11.39 1.01
CA GLY A 232 1.42 10.32 0.26
C GLY A 232 1.08 10.80 -1.15
N ALA A 233 1.48 10.06 -2.18
CA ALA A 233 1.12 10.29 -3.56
C ALA A 233 0.41 9.04 -4.10
N ILE A 234 -0.84 9.18 -4.54
CA ILE A 234 -1.70 8.06 -4.92
C ILE A 234 -2.15 8.23 -6.36
N GLY A 235 -1.85 7.24 -7.21
CA GLY A 235 -2.35 7.19 -8.57
C GLY A 235 -3.59 6.30 -8.65
N ALA A 236 -4.77 6.90 -8.77
CA ALA A 236 -6.04 6.19 -8.88
C ALA A 236 -6.46 6.10 -10.34
N VAL A 237 -6.47 4.88 -10.87
CA VAL A 237 -6.80 4.57 -12.27
C VAL A 237 -7.62 3.29 -12.36
N ARG A 238 -8.18 3.02 -13.55
CA ARG A 238 -8.72 1.73 -13.93
C ARG A 238 -7.96 1.21 -15.13
N ASN A 239 -7.38 0.01 -15.05
CA ASN A 239 -6.78 -0.65 -16.20
C ASN A 239 -7.87 -1.42 -16.94
N SER A 240 -8.31 -0.87 -18.07
CA SER A 240 -9.43 -1.40 -18.84
C SER A 240 -9.05 -1.67 -20.29
N ILE A 241 -9.91 -2.42 -20.99
CA ILE A 241 -9.85 -2.61 -22.42
C ILE A 241 -10.73 -1.57 -23.11
N GLY A 242 -10.27 -1.04 -24.21
CA GLY A 242 -11.02 -0.09 -25.03
C GLY A 242 -10.26 0.25 -26.31
N ALA A 243 -10.89 1.02 -27.19
CA ALA A 243 -10.30 1.42 -28.46
C ALA A 243 -9.02 2.28 -28.27
N ASP A 244 -8.89 2.96 -27.15
CA ASP A 244 -7.76 3.83 -26.81
C ASP A 244 -6.84 3.21 -25.73
N CYS A 245 -6.93 1.90 -25.45
CA CYS A 245 -6.05 1.28 -24.48
C CYS A 245 -4.60 1.29 -24.97
N PHE A 246 -3.66 1.40 -24.03
CA PHE A 246 -2.24 1.19 -24.36
C PHE A 246 -1.97 -0.28 -24.63
N VAL A 247 -0.94 -0.56 -25.43
CA VAL A 247 -0.61 -1.91 -25.88
C VAL A 247 0.89 -2.20 -25.73
N ALA A 248 1.26 -3.48 -25.79
CA ALA A 248 2.65 -3.88 -25.89
C ALA A 248 3.32 -3.24 -27.11
N ASP A 249 4.62 -3.00 -27.00
CA ASP A 249 5.50 -2.34 -27.98
C ASP A 249 5.36 -0.81 -28.09
N GLU A 250 4.33 -0.19 -27.51
CA GLU A 250 4.32 1.28 -27.39
C GLU A 250 5.56 1.78 -26.63
N ILE A 251 6.04 2.97 -26.99
CA ILE A 251 7.11 3.67 -26.27
C ILE A 251 6.51 4.95 -25.70
N ILE A 252 6.54 5.07 -24.38
CA ILE A 252 5.98 6.20 -23.66
C ILE A 252 7.11 6.89 -22.90
N THR A 253 7.22 8.21 -23.02
CA THR A 253 8.21 8.98 -22.27
C THR A 253 7.68 9.28 -20.88
N ALA A 254 8.35 8.77 -19.85
CA ALA A 254 8.04 9.00 -18.44
C ALA A 254 8.33 10.47 -18.04
N HIS A 255 7.79 10.91 -16.89
CA HIS A 255 8.09 12.24 -16.32
C HIS A 255 9.60 12.48 -16.13
N SER A 256 10.39 11.46 -15.85
CA SER A 256 11.84 11.52 -15.75
C SER A 256 12.58 11.80 -17.07
N GLY A 257 11.86 11.73 -18.20
CA GLY A 257 12.42 11.79 -19.56
C GLY A 257 12.86 10.44 -20.13
N LYS A 258 12.79 9.35 -19.36
CA LYS A 258 13.13 7.98 -19.84
C LYS A 258 12.05 7.47 -20.80
N ARG A 259 12.46 6.90 -21.93
CA ARG A 259 11.56 6.29 -22.93
C ARG A 259 11.32 4.83 -22.56
N VAL A 260 10.11 4.53 -22.16
CA VAL A 260 9.69 3.21 -21.65
C VAL A 260 8.96 2.44 -22.73
N ARG A 261 9.50 1.31 -23.15
CA ARG A 261 8.80 0.35 -24.01
C ARG A 261 7.90 -0.53 -23.15
N ILE A 262 6.64 -0.63 -23.53
CA ILE A 262 5.65 -1.48 -22.85
C ILE A 262 5.90 -2.95 -23.24
N GLY A 263 6.08 -3.80 -22.24
CA GLY A 263 6.24 -5.24 -22.44
C GLY A 263 4.92 -6.00 -22.28
N ASN A 264 4.18 -5.68 -21.23
CA ASN A 264 2.91 -6.32 -20.88
C ASN A 264 1.99 -5.30 -20.21
N THR A 265 0.76 -5.19 -20.69
CA THR A 265 -0.21 -4.22 -20.15
C THR A 265 -0.80 -4.62 -18.79
N ASP A 266 -0.65 -5.90 -18.39
CA ASP A 266 -0.97 -6.39 -17.04
C ASP A 266 0.13 -6.07 -16.01
N ALA A 267 1.20 -5.40 -16.43
CA ALA A 267 2.23 -4.82 -15.58
C ALA A 267 2.05 -3.30 -15.41
N GLU A 268 0.83 -2.86 -15.28
CA GLU A 268 0.35 -1.47 -15.24
C GLU A 268 0.72 -0.75 -13.94
N GLY A 269 0.72 -1.46 -12.80
CA GLY A 269 0.89 -0.87 -11.48
C GLY A 269 2.20 -0.11 -11.31
N ARG A 270 3.30 -0.64 -11.85
CA ARG A 270 4.59 0.05 -11.84
C ARG A 270 4.59 1.31 -12.73
N LEU A 271 3.80 1.33 -13.80
CA LEU A 271 3.63 2.50 -14.65
C LEU A 271 2.86 3.60 -13.90
N VAL A 272 1.79 3.22 -13.20
CA VAL A 272 0.98 4.12 -12.36
C VAL A 272 1.83 4.81 -11.28
N MET A 273 2.75 4.08 -10.65
CA MET A 273 3.60 4.61 -9.58
C MET A 273 4.83 5.37 -10.05
N CYS A 274 5.32 5.10 -11.26
CA CYS A 274 6.61 5.57 -11.74
C CYS A 274 6.74 7.10 -11.76
N ASP A 275 5.79 7.80 -12.37
CA ASP A 275 5.84 9.25 -12.49
C ASP A 275 5.66 9.93 -11.14
N LEU A 276 4.80 9.39 -10.27
CA LEU A 276 4.64 9.84 -8.89
C LEU A 276 5.94 9.70 -8.10
N LEU A 277 6.63 8.56 -8.25
CA LEU A 277 7.94 8.33 -7.62
C LEU A 277 8.99 9.31 -8.16
N SER A 278 8.94 9.64 -9.46
CA SER A 278 9.83 10.63 -10.06
C SER A 278 9.63 12.04 -9.47
N HIS A 279 8.38 12.45 -9.22
CA HIS A 279 8.07 13.70 -8.52
C HIS A 279 8.57 13.65 -7.06
N CYS A 280 8.28 12.58 -6.34
CA CYS A 280 8.78 12.39 -4.97
C CYS A 280 10.33 12.42 -4.91
N ARG A 281 11.02 11.76 -5.86
CA ARG A 281 12.47 11.77 -5.95
C ARG A 281 13.01 13.20 -6.13
N ALA A 282 12.39 13.98 -7.02
CA ALA A 282 12.82 15.37 -7.23
C ALA A 282 12.63 16.23 -5.97
N GLN A 283 11.55 16.04 -5.23
CA GLN A 283 11.31 16.74 -3.96
C GLN A 283 12.25 16.26 -2.85
N ALA A 284 12.50 14.96 -2.75
CA ALA A 284 13.30 14.33 -1.69
C ALA A 284 14.72 14.89 -1.59
N THR A 285 15.29 15.36 -2.70
CA THR A 285 16.64 15.95 -2.72
C THR A 285 16.76 17.27 -1.95
N ASN A 286 15.64 17.88 -1.59
CA ASN A 286 15.55 19.15 -0.86
C ASN A 286 14.91 19.01 0.53
N GLU A 287 14.54 17.80 0.92
CA GLU A 287 13.91 17.52 2.21
C GLU A 287 14.89 16.85 3.19
N ALA A 288 14.62 16.97 4.48
CA ALA A 288 15.47 16.39 5.52
C ALA A 288 15.34 14.87 5.59
N ASN A 289 16.45 14.14 5.58
CA ASN A 289 16.55 12.69 5.78
C ASN A 289 15.42 11.90 5.08
N SER A 290 15.26 12.17 3.77
CA SER A 290 14.17 11.60 2.99
C SER A 290 14.28 10.09 2.83
N GLN A 291 13.16 9.40 2.99
CA GLN A 291 12.99 7.99 2.68
C GLN A 291 11.79 7.81 1.74
N LEU A 292 11.98 7.07 0.66
CA LEU A 292 10.96 6.86 -0.36
C LEU A 292 10.45 5.42 -0.32
N PHE A 293 9.13 5.28 -0.55
CA PHE A 293 8.45 3.99 -0.56
C PHE A 293 7.48 3.92 -1.73
N THR A 294 7.34 2.73 -2.31
CA THR A 294 6.20 2.39 -3.16
C THR A 294 5.48 1.22 -2.54
N ILE A 295 4.14 1.28 -2.42
CA ILE A 295 3.34 0.20 -1.86
C ILE A 295 2.33 -0.25 -2.91
N ALA A 296 2.31 -1.55 -3.21
CA ALA A 296 1.44 -2.10 -4.26
C ALA A 296 1.12 -3.58 -4.07
N THR A 297 -0.08 -3.98 -4.42
CA THR A 297 -0.45 -5.35 -4.78
C THR A 297 0.10 -5.64 -6.17
N LEU A 298 1.42 -5.93 -6.28
CA LEU A 298 2.08 -5.77 -7.57
C LEU A 298 2.27 -7.08 -8.33
N THR A 299 2.73 -8.12 -7.66
CA THR A 299 3.14 -9.33 -8.38
C THR A 299 2.56 -10.61 -7.79
N GLY A 300 1.97 -11.45 -8.64
CA GLY A 300 1.61 -12.81 -8.23
C GLY A 300 2.83 -13.61 -7.77
N HIS A 301 4.03 -13.27 -8.26
CA HIS A 301 5.29 -13.90 -7.83
C HIS A 301 5.59 -13.62 -6.35
N ALA A 302 5.28 -12.43 -5.82
CA ALA A 302 5.42 -12.12 -4.40
C ALA A 302 4.54 -13.03 -3.53
N ALA A 303 3.26 -13.14 -3.88
CA ALA A 303 2.32 -14.02 -3.19
C ALA A 303 2.75 -15.49 -3.26
N LEU A 304 3.26 -15.94 -4.40
CA LEU A 304 3.72 -17.32 -4.58
C LEU A 304 5.00 -17.61 -3.78
N THR A 305 5.89 -16.62 -3.65
CA THR A 305 7.20 -16.79 -2.99
C THR A 305 7.11 -16.66 -1.47
N ALA A 306 6.38 -15.66 -0.97
CA ALA A 306 6.30 -15.31 0.45
C ALA A 306 4.94 -15.69 1.09
N GLY A 307 3.99 -16.23 0.32
CA GLY A 307 2.66 -16.55 0.86
C GLY A 307 1.95 -15.29 1.34
N PRO A 308 1.42 -15.29 2.60
CA PRO A 308 0.63 -14.17 3.13
C PRO A 308 1.49 -13.01 3.67
N TYR A 309 2.78 -12.97 3.37
CA TYR A 309 3.69 -11.97 3.92
C TYR A 309 3.98 -10.84 2.94
N THR A 310 4.15 -9.65 3.50
CA THR A 310 4.66 -8.47 2.79
C THR A 310 6.11 -8.72 2.34
N ILE A 311 6.50 -8.25 1.16
CA ILE A 311 7.89 -8.30 0.71
C ILE A 311 8.47 -6.90 0.64
N PHE A 312 9.58 -6.67 1.33
CA PHE A 312 10.41 -5.48 1.21
C PHE A 312 11.52 -5.69 0.19
N VAL A 313 11.60 -4.82 -0.82
CA VAL A 313 12.65 -4.83 -1.83
C VAL A 313 13.35 -3.48 -1.81
N GLU A 314 14.53 -3.43 -1.21
CA GLU A 314 15.24 -2.17 -0.92
C GLU A 314 16.45 -1.92 -1.82
N ASN A 315 16.77 -0.64 -2.06
CA ASN A 315 17.99 -0.23 -2.73
C ASN A 315 19.20 -0.23 -1.77
N ALA A 316 20.39 0.06 -2.29
CA ALA A 316 21.61 0.06 -1.49
C ALA A 316 21.63 1.14 -0.38
N PRO A 317 21.22 2.41 -0.62
CA PRO A 317 21.09 3.40 0.45
C PRO A 317 20.14 2.95 1.59
N ALA A 318 18.97 2.40 1.27
CA ALA A 318 18.03 1.89 2.28
C ALA A 318 18.63 0.74 3.09
N ARG A 319 19.32 -0.19 2.41
CA ARG A 319 20.01 -1.30 3.07
C ARG A 319 21.10 -0.83 4.02
N ASN A 320 21.88 0.16 3.63
CA ASN A 320 22.93 0.73 4.50
C ASN A 320 22.34 1.33 5.78
N ASN A 321 21.13 1.88 5.69
CA ASN A 321 20.35 2.40 6.82
C ASN A 321 19.55 1.31 7.54
N LYS A 322 19.65 0.02 7.14
CA LYS A 322 18.91 -1.11 7.69
C LYS A 322 17.39 -0.93 7.63
N LEU A 323 16.87 -0.18 6.64
CA LEU A 323 15.47 0.21 6.57
C LEU A 323 14.53 -1.00 6.55
N ALA A 324 14.70 -1.92 5.60
CA ALA A 324 13.87 -3.12 5.51
C ALA A 324 14.02 -4.03 6.75
N SER A 325 15.21 -4.15 7.30
CA SER A 325 15.44 -4.95 8.51
C SER A 325 14.73 -4.39 9.75
N ASN A 326 14.71 -3.07 9.89
CA ASN A 326 14.01 -2.40 10.99
C ASN A 326 12.48 -2.53 10.83
N LEU A 327 11.97 -2.38 9.61
CA LEU A 327 10.54 -2.58 9.31
C LEU A 327 10.12 -4.03 9.54
N GLN A 328 10.94 -5.00 9.14
CA GLN A 328 10.70 -6.42 9.41
C GLN A 328 10.65 -6.70 10.91
N ALA A 329 11.64 -6.20 11.67
CA ALA A 329 11.66 -6.37 13.12
C ALA A 329 10.43 -5.75 13.80
N SER A 330 9.97 -4.57 13.34
CA SER A 330 8.71 -3.99 13.79
C SER A 330 7.53 -4.93 13.48
N GLY A 331 7.45 -5.42 12.24
CA GLY A 331 6.38 -6.33 11.82
C GLY A 331 6.32 -7.62 12.65
N GLU A 332 7.46 -8.21 13.02
CA GLU A 332 7.53 -9.41 13.88
C GLU A 332 6.91 -9.18 15.27
N ILE A 333 7.15 -8.01 15.85
CA ILE A 333 6.63 -7.66 17.18
C ILE A 333 5.12 -7.36 17.11
N TRP A 334 4.68 -6.72 16.03
CA TRP A 334 3.30 -6.26 15.86
C TRP A 334 2.40 -7.23 15.09
N GLY A 335 2.91 -8.41 14.68
CA GLY A 335 2.14 -9.41 13.93
C GLY A 335 1.83 -9.04 12.47
N ASP A 336 2.52 -8.05 11.93
CA ASP A 336 2.45 -7.62 10.50
C ASP A 336 3.75 -8.04 9.79
N CYS A 337 3.96 -9.35 9.74
CA CYS A 337 5.23 -9.97 9.34
C CYS A 337 5.57 -9.73 7.86
N ALA A 338 6.87 -9.67 7.57
CA ALA A 338 7.37 -9.41 6.24
C ALA A 338 8.66 -10.20 5.92
N GLU A 339 8.90 -10.41 4.63
CA GLU A 339 10.13 -10.97 4.09
C GLU A 339 10.96 -9.89 3.39
N ILE A 340 12.29 -10.03 3.43
CA ILE A 340 13.21 -9.14 2.73
C ILE A 340 13.72 -9.82 1.46
N SER A 341 13.50 -9.20 0.32
CA SER A 341 14.03 -9.63 -0.96
C SER A 341 15.01 -8.59 -1.52
N ARG A 342 16.07 -9.07 -2.19
CA ARG A 342 17.15 -8.20 -2.69
C ARG A 342 17.24 -8.22 -4.20
N PRO A 343 17.25 -7.05 -4.88
CA PRO A 343 17.55 -6.98 -6.30
C PRO A 343 19.00 -7.43 -6.54
N ARG A 344 19.22 -8.10 -7.67
CA ARG A 344 20.52 -8.58 -8.12
C ARG A 344 20.80 -8.03 -9.51
N ARG A 345 22.03 -8.14 -9.99
CA ARG A 345 22.43 -7.64 -11.33
C ARG A 345 21.56 -8.22 -12.46
N GLU A 346 21.00 -9.42 -12.27
CA GLU A 346 20.13 -10.10 -13.23
C GLU A 346 18.80 -9.36 -13.37
N ASP A 347 18.25 -8.80 -12.31
CA ASP A 347 16.99 -8.06 -12.30
C ASP A 347 17.08 -6.79 -13.16
N TRP A 348 18.23 -6.10 -13.12
CA TRP A 348 18.52 -4.94 -13.98
C TRP A 348 18.68 -5.32 -15.46
N LYS A 349 19.01 -6.57 -15.78
CA LYS A 349 19.11 -7.03 -17.18
C LYS A 349 17.75 -7.20 -17.83
N ILE A 350 16.70 -7.53 -17.06
CA ILE A 350 15.35 -7.74 -17.57
C ILE A 350 14.78 -6.48 -18.20
N ILE A 351 15.04 -5.33 -17.58
CA ILE A 351 14.51 -4.03 -17.99
C ILE A 351 15.39 -3.30 -19.04
N ARG A 352 16.44 -3.91 -19.55
CA ARG A 352 17.32 -3.27 -20.56
C ARG A 352 16.57 -2.88 -21.83
N PRO A 353 16.98 -1.80 -22.51
CA PRO A 353 16.39 -1.37 -23.77
C PRO A 353 16.44 -2.47 -24.81
N ARG A 354 15.49 -2.46 -25.73
CA ARG A 354 15.38 -3.39 -26.86
C ARG A 354 15.83 -2.78 -28.18
N SER A 355 15.91 -1.44 -28.24
CA SER A 355 16.33 -0.68 -29.42
C SER A 355 16.89 0.68 -29.00
N GLU A 356 17.37 1.43 -29.98
CA GLU A 356 17.81 2.82 -29.79
C GLU A 356 16.63 3.79 -29.56
N ALA A 357 15.39 3.33 -29.77
CA ALA A 357 14.18 4.13 -29.55
C ALA A 357 13.71 4.14 -28.11
N ASP A 358 14.17 3.22 -27.28
CA ASP A 358 13.77 3.08 -25.87
C ASP A 358 14.98 3.07 -24.93
N ASP A 359 14.77 3.47 -23.69
CA ASP A 359 15.79 3.46 -22.64
C ASP A 359 15.62 2.27 -21.71
N LEU A 360 14.40 1.73 -21.62
CA LEU A 360 14.10 0.53 -20.82
C LEU A 360 12.80 -0.15 -21.25
N LEU A 361 12.69 -1.43 -20.88
CA LEU A 361 11.49 -2.24 -21.01
C LEU A 361 10.71 -2.24 -19.69
N SER A 362 9.38 -2.09 -19.72
CA SER A 362 8.55 -2.03 -18.51
C SER A 362 8.48 -3.38 -17.77
N SER A 363 8.42 -4.48 -18.51
CA SER A 363 8.27 -5.83 -17.94
C SER A 363 8.61 -6.90 -18.98
N ASN A 364 8.73 -8.15 -18.54
CA ASN A 364 8.67 -9.31 -19.44
C ASN A 364 7.28 -9.44 -20.10
N ASN A 365 7.19 -10.24 -21.17
CA ASN A 365 5.95 -10.47 -21.93
C ASN A 365 5.08 -11.60 -21.36
N GLY A 366 5.04 -11.79 -20.08
CA GLY A 366 4.25 -12.84 -19.44
C GLY A 366 3.92 -12.50 -17.99
N ALA A 367 3.07 -13.33 -17.39
CA ALA A 367 2.72 -13.17 -15.98
C ALA A 367 3.96 -13.23 -15.07
N SER A 368 3.98 -12.44 -13.99
CA SER A 368 5.10 -12.40 -13.04
C SER A 368 5.42 -13.77 -12.42
N VAL A 369 4.41 -14.63 -12.26
CA VAL A 369 4.56 -15.99 -11.74
C VAL A 369 5.30 -16.95 -12.69
N SER A 370 5.36 -16.62 -13.97
CA SER A 370 6.00 -17.47 -15.00
C SER A 370 7.50 -17.21 -15.16
N VAL A 371 8.05 -16.21 -14.47
CA VAL A 371 9.46 -15.84 -14.57
C VAL A 371 10.13 -15.86 -13.21
N ALA A 372 11.37 -16.33 -13.18
CA ALA A 372 12.18 -16.24 -11.97
C ALA A 372 12.37 -14.77 -11.57
N ARG A 373 12.33 -14.52 -10.26
CA ARG A 373 12.56 -13.18 -9.70
C ARG A 373 11.51 -12.14 -10.10
N GLY A 374 10.26 -12.58 -10.32
CA GLY A 374 9.16 -11.75 -10.81
C GLY A 374 8.77 -10.58 -9.90
N HIS A 375 9.11 -10.61 -8.59
CA HIS A 375 8.84 -9.52 -7.65
C HIS A 375 10.04 -8.59 -7.41
N GLN A 376 11.25 -8.92 -7.87
CA GLN A 376 12.43 -8.07 -7.68
C GLN A 376 12.61 -7.05 -8.81
N PHE A 377 12.48 -7.46 -10.06
CA PHE A 377 12.72 -6.55 -11.18
C PHE A 377 11.72 -5.38 -11.31
N PRO A 378 10.47 -5.43 -10.81
CA PRO A 378 9.63 -4.23 -10.75
C PRO A 378 10.26 -3.08 -9.99
N MET A 379 10.98 -3.36 -8.90
CA MET A 379 11.72 -2.33 -8.16
C MET A 379 12.86 -1.74 -8.99
N THR A 380 13.58 -2.56 -9.78
CA THR A 380 14.64 -2.04 -10.66
C THR A 380 14.07 -1.17 -11.78
N PHE A 381 12.90 -1.55 -12.33
CA PHE A 381 12.16 -0.70 -13.27
C PHE A 381 11.81 0.64 -12.65
N LEU A 382 11.17 0.63 -11.47
CA LEU A 382 10.79 1.86 -10.77
C LEU A 382 12.00 2.75 -10.49
N SER A 383 13.13 2.17 -10.10
CA SER A 383 14.36 2.92 -9.84
C SER A 383 14.87 3.64 -11.09
N VAL A 384 14.97 2.94 -12.23
CA VAL A 384 15.51 3.53 -13.47
C VAL A 384 14.49 4.47 -14.13
N ALA A 385 13.24 4.04 -14.24
CA ALA A 385 12.22 4.81 -14.93
C ALA A 385 11.86 6.12 -14.21
N SER A 386 11.99 6.19 -12.88
CA SER A 386 11.79 7.41 -12.10
C SER A 386 13.04 8.28 -12.01
N GLY A 387 14.22 7.81 -12.45
CA GLY A 387 15.51 8.47 -12.27
C GLY A 387 16.11 8.32 -10.88
N LEU A 388 15.57 7.42 -10.05
CA LEU A 388 16.05 7.20 -8.69
C LEU A 388 17.41 6.46 -8.66
N ASP A 389 17.76 5.75 -9.73
CA ASP A 389 19.05 5.09 -9.91
C ASP A 389 20.23 6.07 -9.91
N GLU A 390 20.01 7.34 -10.22
CA GLU A 390 20.99 8.43 -10.13
C GLU A 390 21.32 8.79 -8.67
N HIS A 391 20.50 8.34 -7.71
CA HIS A 391 20.63 8.58 -6.27
C HIS A 391 21.06 7.32 -5.49
N GLY A 392 21.92 6.52 -6.10
CA GLY A 392 22.52 5.34 -5.48
C GLY A 392 23.52 5.67 -4.37
N GLN A 393 24.06 4.64 -3.71
CA GLN A 393 24.93 4.78 -2.52
C GLN A 393 26.22 5.59 -2.73
N TYR A 394 26.64 5.78 -3.97
CA TYR A 394 27.85 6.53 -4.32
C TYR A 394 27.55 7.90 -4.95
N SER A 395 26.28 8.30 -5.00
CA SER A 395 25.88 9.62 -5.45
C SER A 395 26.11 10.67 -4.35
N ASP A 396 26.15 11.95 -4.75
CA ASP A 396 26.25 13.07 -3.80
C ASP A 396 25.04 13.17 -2.87
N LYS A 397 23.87 12.70 -3.33
CA LYS A 397 22.60 12.69 -2.58
C LYS A 397 21.97 11.31 -2.67
N PRO A 398 22.44 10.31 -1.91
CA PRO A 398 21.84 8.99 -1.90
C PRO A 398 20.46 9.04 -1.28
N LEU A 399 19.47 8.43 -1.96
CA LEU A 399 18.09 8.36 -1.50
C LEU A 399 17.73 6.91 -1.13
N PRO A 400 17.43 6.63 0.15
CA PRO A 400 16.87 5.36 0.58
C PRO A 400 15.52 5.11 -0.08
N TYR A 401 15.36 3.95 -0.70
CA TYR A 401 14.12 3.54 -1.35
C TYR A 401 13.80 2.07 -1.05
N CYS A 402 12.55 1.82 -0.67
CA CYS A 402 12.01 0.49 -0.46
C CYS A 402 10.70 0.32 -1.23
N HIS A 403 10.65 -0.64 -2.15
CA HIS A 403 9.42 -1.13 -2.74
C HIS A 403 8.79 -2.16 -1.81
N ILE A 404 7.51 -2.03 -1.54
CA ILE A 404 6.73 -2.89 -0.65
C ILE A 404 5.65 -3.59 -1.48
N ASP A 405 5.87 -4.88 -1.75
CA ASP A 405 4.91 -5.71 -2.48
C ASP A 405 4.00 -6.43 -1.49
N ILE A 406 2.73 -6.08 -1.52
CA ILE A 406 1.68 -6.61 -0.65
C ILE A 406 0.69 -7.53 -1.40
N ALA A 407 1.08 -8.07 -2.55
CA ALA A 407 0.20 -8.96 -3.31
C ALA A 407 -0.20 -10.21 -2.52
N GLY A 408 0.67 -10.68 -1.61
CA GLY A 408 0.37 -11.80 -0.72
C GLY A 408 -0.29 -11.40 0.59
N SER A 409 0.05 -10.23 1.14
CA SER A 409 -0.37 -9.78 2.47
C SER A 409 -1.58 -8.84 2.48
N GLY A 410 -1.90 -8.22 1.34
CA GLY A 410 -2.95 -7.20 1.25
C GLY A 410 -4.37 -7.70 1.56
N VAL A 411 -4.58 -9.00 1.48
CA VAL A 411 -5.86 -9.67 1.79
C VAL A 411 -5.61 -10.96 2.57
N GLU A 412 -6.60 -11.34 3.37
CA GLU A 412 -6.68 -12.66 4.02
C GLU A 412 -7.98 -13.34 3.59
N SER A 413 -8.06 -14.67 3.74
CA SER A 413 -9.29 -15.43 3.47
C SER A 413 -10.48 -14.81 4.19
N GLY A 414 -11.51 -14.45 3.44
CA GLY A 414 -12.71 -13.79 3.92
C GLY A 414 -13.94 -14.64 3.79
N ASP A 415 -14.98 -14.07 3.18
CA ASP A 415 -16.21 -14.79 2.85
C ASP A 415 -16.07 -15.61 1.55
N TRP A 416 -17.13 -16.28 1.17
CA TRP A 416 -17.18 -17.12 -0.04
C TRP A 416 -16.90 -16.37 -1.35
N GLN A 417 -17.03 -15.06 -1.36
CA GLN A 417 -16.96 -14.25 -2.57
C GLN A 417 -15.63 -13.47 -2.66
N HIS A 418 -15.11 -13.01 -1.51
CA HIS A 418 -13.98 -12.09 -1.46
C HIS A 418 -13.08 -12.35 -0.27
N ASP A 419 -11.79 -12.25 -0.49
CA ASP A 419 -10.84 -12.17 0.62
C ASP A 419 -10.96 -10.82 1.33
N LYS A 420 -10.64 -10.79 2.62
CA LYS A 420 -10.76 -9.63 3.48
C LYS A 420 -9.50 -8.76 3.42
N PRO A 421 -9.58 -7.43 3.20
CA PRO A 421 -8.39 -6.58 3.25
C PRO A 421 -7.75 -6.55 4.65
N THR A 422 -6.44 -6.59 4.70
CA THR A 422 -5.66 -6.63 5.95
C THR A 422 -5.20 -5.27 6.43
N ALA A 423 -5.05 -4.32 5.52
CA ALA A 423 -4.36 -3.04 5.70
C ALA A 423 -2.84 -3.17 5.92
N ALA A 424 -2.22 -4.32 5.55
CA ALA A 424 -0.77 -4.44 5.56
C ALA A 424 -0.13 -3.37 4.62
N PRO A 425 1.03 -2.79 4.95
CA PRO A 425 1.84 -2.96 6.15
C PRO A 425 1.68 -1.79 7.15
N VAL A 426 0.47 -1.25 7.32
CA VAL A 426 0.24 -0.05 8.16
C VAL A 426 0.76 -0.23 9.59
N VAL A 427 0.57 -1.42 10.16
CA VAL A 427 0.98 -1.68 11.55
C VAL A 427 2.50 -1.71 11.69
N ALA A 428 3.20 -2.40 10.78
CA ALA A 428 4.67 -2.46 10.77
C ALA A 428 5.28 -1.07 10.57
N LEU A 429 4.72 -0.27 9.66
CA LEU A 429 5.14 1.12 9.42
C LEU A 429 4.90 2.01 10.65
N ALA A 430 3.70 1.93 11.24
CA ALA A 430 3.36 2.72 12.42
C ALA A 430 4.23 2.36 13.62
N GLY A 431 4.46 1.06 13.86
CA GLY A 431 5.34 0.58 14.92
C GLY A 431 6.78 1.02 14.79
N HIS A 432 7.26 1.23 13.55
CA HIS A 432 8.64 1.68 13.30
C HIS A 432 8.79 3.21 13.33
N PHE A 433 7.84 3.95 12.75
CA PHE A 433 8.00 5.38 12.52
C PHE A 433 7.24 6.27 13.52
N LEU A 434 6.22 5.75 14.20
CA LEU A 434 5.28 6.57 14.97
C LEU A 434 5.17 6.16 16.44
N LYS A 435 5.81 5.05 16.85
CA LYS A 435 5.85 4.64 18.24
C LYS A 435 7.19 5.06 18.84
N ASP A 436 7.13 5.85 19.95
CA ASP A 436 8.27 6.29 20.74
C ASP A 436 8.96 5.14 21.48
#